data_f4d4f04f687ecf0cb04110fb17a84a0f
#
_entry.id   f4d4f04f687ecf0cb04110fb17a84a0f
#
_cell.length_a   1.000
_cell.length_b   1.000
_cell.length_c   1.000
_cell.angle_alpha   90.00
_cell.angle_beta   90.00
_cell.angle_gamma   90.00
#
_symmetry.space_group_name_H-M   'P 1'
#
loop_
_entity.id
_entity.type
_entity.pdbx_description
1 polymer ?
#
loop_
_entity_poly.entity_id
_entity_poly.type
_entity_poly.pdbx_seq_one_letter_code
_entity_poly.pdbx_strand_id
1 'polypeptide(L)'
;MSATAALGIVPPPAPISDAFRSTMRRFPATVTIISACRNGTDHGMTATAVTSLSMDPPSLLICLNNRTYLHDMLLEVPEFAVSILTDRQVALSEGFSGKIAPERRFEAADWVRHARGMMVLDSAHASVVCRRMGAVPYGTHTIFIGQVVDTRFSQDTIPLMYENSKYCAPQHALPTSQN
;
A
#
# COMPACT_ATOMS: atom_id res chain seq x y z
N MET A 1 -15.57 21.66 34.73
CA MET A 1 -15.49 20.29 34.13
C MET A 1 -15.15 20.46 32.67
N SER A 2 -14.00 19.97 32.26
CA SER A 2 -13.45 20.20 30.90
C SER A 2 -14.28 19.44 29.85
N ALA A 3 -14.67 20.13 28.77
CA ALA A 3 -15.41 19.59 27.62
C ALA A 3 -14.72 18.35 26.95
N THR A 4 -13.45 18.16 27.26
CA THR A 4 -12.63 17.04 26.74
C THR A 4 -13.08 15.68 27.30
N ALA A 5 -13.67 15.66 28.51
CA ALA A 5 -14.13 14.41 29.14
C ALA A 5 -15.41 13.84 28.48
N ALA A 6 -16.21 14.71 27.85
CA ALA A 6 -17.50 14.33 27.27
C ALA A 6 -17.37 13.60 25.90
N LEU A 7 -16.22 13.71 25.22
CA LEU A 7 -16.01 13.14 23.88
C LEU A 7 -15.12 11.88 23.88
N GLY A 8 -14.61 11.43 25.04
CA GLY A 8 -13.71 10.28 25.11
C GLY A 8 -12.39 10.47 24.34
N ILE A 9 -12.03 11.70 24.00
CA ILE A 9 -10.81 12.03 23.27
C ILE A 9 -9.64 12.01 24.25
N VAL A 10 -8.68 11.14 23.99
CA VAL A 10 -7.41 11.10 24.72
C VAL A 10 -6.57 12.30 24.29
N PRO A 11 -6.08 13.14 25.21
CA PRO A 11 -5.20 14.25 24.86
C PRO A 11 -3.91 13.73 24.22
N PRO A 12 -3.34 14.44 23.23
CA PRO A 12 -2.14 14.00 22.52
C PRO A 12 -0.94 13.96 23.46
N PRO A 13 -0.12 12.89 23.42
CA PRO A 13 1.16 12.85 24.12
C PRO A 13 2.14 13.85 23.50
N ALA A 14 3.01 14.42 24.31
CA ALA A 14 4.17 15.16 23.79
C ALA A 14 5.34 14.19 23.53
N PRO A 15 6.06 14.27 22.39
CA PRO A 15 5.93 15.25 21.32
C PRO A 15 4.78 14.96 20.34
N ILE A 16 4.44 15.93 19.49
CA ILE A 16 3.37 15.84 18.49
C ILE A 16 3.48 14.63 17.57
N SER A 17 4.71 14.13 17.30
CA SER A 17 4.98 12.94 16.52
C SER A 17 4.34 11.67 17.08
N ASP A 18 4.29 11.52 18.40
CA ASP A 18 3.70 10.35 19.04
C ASP A 18 2.17 10.42 19.04
N ALA A 19 1.64 11.61 19.22
CA ALA A 19 0.20 11.87 19.07
C ALA A 19 -0.24 11.57 17.63
N PHE A 20 0.50 12.07 16.64
CA PHE A 20 0.24 11.83 15.23
C PHE A 20 0.30 10.35 14.87
N ARG A 21 1.34 9.63 15.32
CA ARG A 21 1.45 8.17 15.13
C ARG A 21 0.24 7.43 15.71
N SER A 22 -0.19 7.81 16.90
CA SER A 22 -1.35 7.21 17.57
C SER A 22 -2.65 7.50 16.80
N THR A 23 -2.78 8.69 16.22
CA THR A 23 -3.90 9.07 15.37
C THR A 23 -3.89 8.27 14.06
N MET A 24 -2.74 8.18 13.38
CA MET A 24 -2.64 7.44 12.12
C MET A 24 -2.93 5.95 12.25
N ARG A 25 -2.70 5.35 13.41
CA ARG A 25 -3.10 3.96 13.68
C ARG A 25 -4.61 3.72 13.64
N ARG A 26 -5.43 4.79 13.72
CA ARG A 26 -6.90 4.72 13.63
C ARG A 26 -7.42 4.75 12.20
N PHE A 27 -6.54 5.00 11.22
CA PHE A 27 -6.89 4.95 9.81
C PHE A 27 -6.73 3.52 9.30
N PRO A 28 -7.84 2.80 9.01
CA PRO A 28 -7.73 1.53 8.32
C PRO A 28 -7.17 1.75 6.92
N ALA A 29 -6.20 0.96 6.55
CA ALA A 29 -5.55 1.07 5.25
C ALA A 29 -5.49 -0.30 4.57
N THR A 30 -5.70 -0.33 3.27
CA THR A 30 -5.53 -1.53 2.47
C THR A 30 -4.06 -1.93 2.41
N VAL A 31 -3.77 -3.21 2.61
CA VAL A 31 -2.41 -3.73 2.52
C VAL A 31 -2.08 -4.05 1.07
N THR A 32 -0.99 -3.50 0.58
CA THR A 32 -0.51 -3.69 -0.79
C THR A 32 0.93 -4.17 -0.82
N ILE A 33 1.33 -4.80 -1.93
CA ILE A 33 2.73 -4.96 -2.29
C ILE A 33 2.99 -4.10 -3.52
N ILE A 34 3.99 -3.21 -3.41
CA ILE A 34 4.50 -2.44 -4.52
C ILE A 34 5.69 -3.18 -5.09
N SER A 35 5.73 -3.37 -6.40
CA SER A 35 6.79 -4.09 -7.10
C SER A 35 7.32 -3.31 -8.29
N ALA A 36 8.61 -3.44 -8.55
CA ALA A 36 9.30 -2.85 -9.69
C ALA A 36 10.45 -3.77 -10.13
N CYS A 37 10.95 -3.55 -11.35
CA CYS A 37 12.08 -4.27 -11.90
C CYS A 37 13.11 -3.28 -12.45
N ARG A 38 14.38 -3.46 -12.08
CA ARG A 38 15.50 -2.67 -12.60
C ARG A 38 16.58 -3.62 -13.11
N ASN A 39 16.90 -3.53 -14.40
CA ASN A 39 17.95 -4.36 -15.04
C ASN A 39 17.79 -5.87 -14.78
N GLY A 40 16.54 -6.36 -14.82
CA GLY A 40 16.23 -7.77 -14.57
C GLY A 40 16.14 -8.18 -13.09
N THR A 41 16.41 -7.26 -12.17
CA THR A 41 16.28 -7.51 -10.73
C THR A 41 14.93 -7.01 -10.23
N ASP A 42 14.12 -7.92 -9.75
CA ASP A 42 12.82 -7.61 -9.15
C ASP A 42 12.99 -7.17 -7.70
N HIS A 43 12.23 -6.17 -7.30
CA HIS A 43 12.12 -5.79 -5.91
C HIS A 43 10.67 -5.43 -5.57
N GLY A 44 10.29 -5.70 -4.32
CA GLY A 44 8.97 -5.35 -3.81
C GLY A 44 8.98 -5.14 -2.31
N MET A 45 8.00 -4.38 -1.83
CA MET A 45 7.78 -4.17 -0.41
C MET A 45 6.30 -4.02 -0.10
N THR A 46 5.91 -4.38 1.11
CA THR A 46 4.58 -4.11 1.65
C THR A 46 4.43 -2.62 1.96
N ALA A 47 3.31 -2.05 1.55
CA ALA A 47 2.94 -0.67 1.82
C ALA A 47 1.44 -0.54 2.06
N THR A 48 1.07 0.46 2.87
CA THR A 48 -0.32 0.87 3.11
C THR A 48 -0.60 2.29 2.62
N ALA A 49 0.43 3.05 2.30
CA ALA A 49 0.31 4.43 1.84
C ALA A 49 0.07 4.49 0.32
N VAL A 50 -1.11 4.05 -0.10
CA VAL A 50 -1.58 4.04 -1.50
C VAL A 50 -2.97 4.65 -1.55
N THR A 51 -3.22 5.54 -2.50
CA THR A 51 -4.56 6.11 -2.72
C THR A 51 -4.76 6.54 -4.17
N SER A 52 -6.01 6.59 -4.62
CA SER A 52 -6.36 7.18 -5.92
C SER A 52 -6.06 8.67 -5.93
N LEU A 53 -5.63 9.19 -7.08
CA LEU A 53 -5.32 10.61 -7.27
C LEU A 53 -6.29 11.29 -8.24
N SER A 54 -6.53 10.69 -9.40
CA SER A 54 -7.36 11.25 -10.45
C SER A 54 -8.03 10.14 -11.25
N MET A 55 -9.19 10.44 -11.83
CA MET A 55 -9.88 9.56 -12.77
C MET A 55 -9.63 9.98 -14.22
N ASP A 56 -9.17 11.21 -14.47
CA ASP A 56 -8.79 11.70 -15.79
C ASP A 56 -7.50 12.53 -15.71
N PRO A 57 -6.34 11.99 -16.15
CA PRO A 57 -6.11 10.58 -16.47
C PRO A 57 -6.18 9.70 -15.23
N PRO A 58 -6.56 8.41 -15.34
CA PRO A 58 -6.57 7.47 -14.21
C PRO A 58 -5.21 7.41 -13.56
N SER A 59 -5.14 7.72 -12.28
CA SER A 59 -3.87 7.86 -11.56
C SER A 59 -4.02 7.53 -10.08
N LEU A 60 -2.94 7.03 -9.49
CA LEU A 60 -2.80 6.81 -8.06
C LEU A 60 -1.50 7.45 -7.55
N LEU A 61 -1.41 7.58 -6.24
CA LEU A 61 -0.16 7.91 -5.57
C LEU A 61 0.24 6.83 -4.56
N ILE A 62 1.55 6.69 -4.36
CA ILE A 62 2.16 5.89 -3.31
C ILE A 62 3.17 6.74 -2.55
N CYS A 63 3.29 6.52 -1.23
CA CYS A 63 4.30 7.17 -0.40
C CYS A 63 5.32 6.14 0.08
N LEU A 64 6.58 6.33 -0.26
CA LEU A 64 7.68 5.46 0.19
C LEU A 64 8.68 6.23 1.05
N ASN A 65 9.15 5.55 2.10
CA ASN A 65 10.24 6.08 2.91
C ASN A 65 11.53 6.11 2.06
N ASN A 66 12.24 7.24 2.10
CA ASN A 66 13.46 7.48 1.32
C ASN A 66 14.67 6.64 1.73
N ARG A 67 14.54 5.80 2.77
CA ARG A 67 15.57 4.83 3.19
C ARG A 67 15.34 3.43 2.61
N THR A 68 14.28 3.22 1.84
CA THR A 68 13.98 1.89 1.28
C THR A 68 14.62 1.72 -0.09
N TYR A 69 15.08 0.50 -0.38
CA TYR A 69 15.66 0.18 -1.68
C TYR A 69 14.66 0.38 -2.84
N LEU A 70 13.38 0.09 -2.60
CA LEU A 70 12.34 0.31 -3.61
C LEU A 70 12.16 1.80 -3.94
N HIS A 71 12.33 2.70 -2.97
CA HIS A 71 12.30 4.15 -3.21
C HIS A 71 13.36 4.54 -4.25
N ASP A 72 14.61 4.13 -4.04
CA ASP A 72 15.71 4.46 -4.94
C ASP A 72 15.50 3.83 -6.33
N MET A 73 15.02 2.59 -6.36
CA MET A 73 14.66 1.93 -7.61
C MET A 73 13.58 2.72 -8.37
N LEU A 74 12.53 3.19 -7.69
CA LEU A 74 11.45 3.95 -8.33
C LEU A 74 11.85 5.34 -8.82
N LEU A 75 12.95 5.90 -8.35
CA LEU A 75 13.50 7.13 -8.92
C LEU A 75 14.12 6.88 -10.31
N GLU A 76 14.57 5.66 -10.58
CA GLU A 76 15.25 5.29 -11.81
C GLU A 76 14.35 4.61 -12.85
N VAL A 77 13.42 3.74 -12.39
CA VAL A 77 12.56 2.98 -13.31
C VAL A 77 11.30 3.76 -13.68
N PRO A 78 10.79 3.60 -14.93
CA PRO A 78 9.63 4.34 -15.39
C PRO A 78 8.30 3.73 -14.93
N GLU A 79 8.28 2.48 -14.45
CA GLU A 79 7.05 1.73 -14.23
C GLU A 79 7.11 0.90 -12.94
N PHE A 80 5.95 0.69 -12.32
CA PHE A 80 5.77 -0.12 -11.12
C PHE A 80 4.38 -0.74 -11.08
N ALA A 81 4.19 -1.74 -10.24
CA ALA A 81 2.87 -2.30 -9.97
C ALA A 81 2.50 -2.19 -8.49
N VAL A 82 1.20 -2.16 -8.23
CA VAL A 82 0.58 -2.22 -6.90
C VAL A 82 -0.36 -3.40 -6.89
N SER A 83 -0.11 -4.41 -6.06
CA SER A 83 -0.99 -5.56 -5.85
C SER A 83 -1.66 -5.42 -4.48
N ILE A 84 -2.97 -5.29 -4.46
CA ILE A 84 -3.80 -5.24 -3.25
C ILE A 84 -3.98 -6.68 -2.75
N LEU A 85 -3.61 -6.94 -1.51
CA LEU A 85 -3.64 -8.29 -0.95
C LEU A 85 -5.06 -8.69 -0.52
N THR A 86 -5.31 -10.00 -0.54
CA THR A 86 -6.51 -10.60 0.05
C THR A 86 -6.28 -10.88 1.54
N ASP A 87 -7.35 -11.05 2.30
CA ASP A 87 -7.36 -11.42 3.72
C ASP A 87 -6.59 -12.71 4.03
N ARG A 88 -6.38 -13.58 3.02
CA ARG A 88 -5.61 -14.84 3.13
C ARG A 88 -4.11 -14.67 2.96
N GLN A 89 -3.64 -13.47 2.60
CA GLN A 89 -2.26 -13.20 2.22
C GLN A 89 -1.44 -12.46 3.30
N VAL A 90 -1.79 -12.63 4.59
CA VAL A 90 -1.05 -12.04 5.72
C VAL A 90 0.42 -12.45 5.70
N ALA A 91 0.72 -13.75 5.51
CA ALA A 91 2.10 -14.25 5.47
C ALA A 91 2.92 -13.62 4.33
N LEU A 92 2.28 -13.37 3.18
CA LEU A 92 2.91 -12.69 2.05
C LEU A 92 3.25 -11.23 2.41
N SER A 93 2.30 -10.51 3.01
CA SER A 93 2.53 -9.15 3.52
C SER A 93 3.71 -9.08 4.48
N GLU A 94 3.77 -10.01 5.43
CA GLU A 94 4.87 -10.09 6.41
C GLU A 94 6.22 -10.39 5.75
N GLY A 95 6.23 -11.25 4.74
CA GLY A 95 7.41 -11.59 3.96
C GLY A 95 8.02 -10.34 3.30
N PHE A 96 7.17 -9.55 2.63
CA PHE A 96 7.58 -8.32 1.95
C PHE A 96 7.81 -7.13 2.90
N SER A 97 7.42 -7.25 4.17
CA SER A 97 7.74 -6.28 5.23
C SER A 97 9.13 -6.49 5.85
N GLY A 98 9.87 -7.54 5.42
CA GLY A 98 11.23 -7.80 5.87
C GLY A 98 11.44 -9.16 6.55
N LYS A 99 10.41 -10.01 6.70
CA LYS A 99 10.58 -11.37 7.23
C LYS A 99 11.22 -12.34 6.23
N ILE A 100 11.18 -12.01 4.93
CA ILE A 100 11.83 -12.79 3.87
C ILE A 100 12.92 -11.92 3.22
N ALA A 101 14.08 -12.53 2.97
CA ALA A 101 15.17 -11.87 2.26
C ALA A 101 14.70 -11.38 0.88
N PRO A 102 15.10 -10.18 0.43
CA PRO A 102 14.58 -9.55 -0.78
C PRO A 102 14.62 -10.47 -2.01
N GLU A 103 15.68 -11.25 -2.17
CA GLU A 103 15.93 -12.14 -3.31
C GLU A 103 14.92 -13.29 -3.39
N ARG A 104 14.32 -13.66 -2.25
CA ARG A 104 13.41 -14.79 -2.13
C ARG A 104 11.94 -14.40 -2.07
N ARG A 105 11.62 -13.11 -2.06
CA ARG A 105 10.25 -12.62 -1.86
C ARG A 105 9.29 -13.09 -2.94
N PHE A 106 9.77 -13.19 -4.17
CA PHE A 106 8.95 -13.61 -5.32
C PHE A 106 8.93 -15.14 -5.54
N GLU A 107 9.60 -15.94 -4.69
CA GLU A 107 9.51 -17.40 -4.72
C GLU A 107 8.20 -17.91 -4.11
N ALA A 108 7.59 -17.15 -3.22
CA ALA A 108 6.31 -17.47 -2.60
C ALA A 108 5.15 -16.83 -3.36
N ALA A 109 4.05 -17.56 -3.50
CA ALA A 109 2.84 -17.17 -4.23
C ALA A 109 2.99 -17.17 -5.77
N ASP A 110 1.88 -16.85 -6.43
CA ASP A 110 1.67 -16.93 -7.88
C ASP A 110 2.00 -15.58 -8.56
N TRP A 111 3.24 -15.18 -8.46
CA TRP A 111 3.74 -14.00 -9.17
C TRP A 111 3.86 -14.27 -10.66
N VAL A 112 3.34 -13.36 -11.46
CA VAL A 112 3.46 -13.38 -12.93
C VAL A 112 4.21 -12.14 -13.39
N ARG A 113 5.06 -12.32 -14.42
CA ARG A 113 5.75 -11.18 -15.03
C ARG A 113 4.82 -10.46 -15.99
N HIS A 114 4.56 -9.22 -15.71
CA HIS A 114 3.80 -8.34 -16.62
C HIS A 114 4.62 -8.02 -17.88
N ALA A 115 3.95 -7.76 -19.00
CA ALA A 115 4.61 -7.43 -20.27
C ALA A 115 5.52 -6.19 -20.18
N ARG A 116 5.30 -5.33 -19.17
CA ARG A 116 6.13 -4.15 -18.89
C ARG A 116 7.30 -4.41 -17.93
N GLY A 117 7.52 -5.66 -17.53
CA GLY A 117 8.73 -6.14 -16.88
C GLY A 117 8.66 -6.37 -15.37
N MET A 118 7.73 -5.77 -14.62
CA MET A 118 7.61 -6.00 -13.18
C MET A 118 6.79 -7.25 -12.85
N MET A 119 6.94 -7.76 -11.64
CA MET A 119 6.13 -8.85 -11.10
C MET A 119 4.79 -8.32 -10.60
N VAL A 120 3.71 -9.03 -10.90
CA VAL A 120 2.34 -8.75 -10.45
C VAL A 120 1.78 -10.01 -9.80
N LEU A 121 1.11 -9.89 -8.67
CA LEU A 121 0.51 -11.02 -7.97
C LEU A 121 -0.79 -11.43 -8.68
N ASP A 122 -0.87 -12.68 -9.16
CA ASP A 122 -2.03 -13.18 -9.91
C ASP A 122 -3.28 -13.33 -9.05
N SER A 123 -3.12 -13.85 -7.83
CA SER A 123 -4.19 -14.02 -6.83
C SER A 123 -4.46 -12.76 -6.00
N ALA A 124 -4.05 -11.59 -6.43
CA ALA A 124 -4.34 -10.34 -5.73
C ALA A 124 -5.85 -10.03 -5.72
N HIS A 125 -6.32 -9.31 -4.70
CA HIS A 125 -7.66 -8.72 -4.70
C HIS A 125 -7.85 -7.78 -5.89
N ALA A 126 -6.84 -6.93 -6.15
CA ALA A 126 -6.73 -6.14 -7.36
C ALA A 126 -5.26 -5.82 -7.64
N SER A 127 -4.94 -5.56 -8.89
CA SER A 127 -3.60 -5.12 -9.28
C SER A 127 -3.69 -3.96 -10.25
N VAL A 128 -2.78 -3.00 -10.08
CA VAL A 128 -2.68 -1.80 -10.90
C VAL A 128 -1.25 -1.66 -11.38
N VAL A 129 -1.05 -1.55 -12.68
CA VAL A 129 0.26 -1.26 -13.28
C VAL A 129 0.30 0.21 -13.66
N CYS A 130 1.37 0.89 -13.26
CA CYS A 130 1.50 2.33 -13.40
C CYS A 130 2.77 2.71 -14.15
N ARG A 131 2.66 3.78 -14.95
CA ARG A 131 3.78 4.59 -15.41
C ARG A 131 4.03 5.69 -14.39
N ARG A 132 5.27 5.81 -13.89
CA ARG A 132 5.65 6.88 -12.98
C ARG A 132 5.66 8.22 -13.72
N MET A 133 4.82 9.15 -13.29
CA MET A 133 4.69 10.49 -13.88
C MET A 133 5.46 11.55 -13.10
N GLY A 134 5.71 11.31 -11.81
CA GLY A 134 6.42 12.27 -10.97
C GLY A 134 6.81 11.68 -9.63
N ALA A 135 7.71 12.38 -8.95
CA ALA A 135 8.13 12.11 -7.59
C ALA A 135 8.26 13.43 -6.83
N VAL A 136 7.60 13.55 -5.69
CA VAL A 136 7.59 14.75 -4.84
C VAL A 136 8.15 14.38 -3.47
N PRO A 137 9.40 14.76 -3.15
CA PRO A 137 9.98 14.49 -1.84
C PRO A 137 9.37 15.40 -0.78
N TYR A 138 9.08 14.84 0.39
CA TYR A 138 8.66 15.57 1.57
C TYR A 138 9.11 14.87 2.86
N GLY A 139 9.93 15.52 3.66
CA GLY A 139 10.46 14.97 4.90
C GLY A 139 11.23 13.67 4.68
N THR A 140 10.77 12.58 5.31
CA THR A 140 11.37 11.25 5.22
C THR A 140 10.77 10.37 4.13
N HIS A 141 9.86 10.91 3.32
CA HIS A 141 9.14 10.16 2.29
C HIS A 141 9.12 10.90 0.96
N THR A 142 8.85 10.15 -0.09
CA THR A 142 8.57 10.66 -1.43
C THR A 142 7.20 10.15 -1.89
N ILE A 143 6.37 11.07 -2.39
CA ILE A 143 5.13 10.75 -3.08
C ILE A 143 5.49 10.44 -4.54
N PHE A 144 5.20 9.23 -5.01
CA PHE A 144 5.29 8.88 -6.42
C PHE A 144 3.89 8.91 -7.04
N ILE A 145 3.77 9.58 -8.18
CA ILE A 145 2.53 9.65 -8.96
C ILE A 145 2.62 8.62 -10.07
N GLY A 146 1.66 7.71 -10.12
CA GLY A 146 1.53 6.67 -11.14
C GLY A 146 0.29 6.85 -11.99
N GLN A 147 0.46 7.07 -13.29
CA GLN A 147 -0.63 6.97 -14.25
C GLN A 147 -0.93 5.49 -14.51
N VAL A 148 -2.18 5.10 -14.36
CA VAL A 148 -2.62 3.73 -14.58
C VAL A 148 -2.54 3.38 -16.07
N VAL A 149 -1.87 2.26 -16.37
CA VAL A 149 -1.72 1.74 -17.74
C VAL A 149 -2.31 0.35 -17.92
N ASP A 150 -2.52 -0.37 -16.82
CA ASP A 150 -3.25 -1.65 -16.79
C ASP A 150 -3.82 -1.88 -15.40
N THR A 151 -4.94 -2.61 -15.32
CA THR A 151 -5.57 -2.97 -14.05
C THR A 151 -6.40 -4.24 -14.18
N ARG A 152 -6.44 -5.02 -13.10
CA ARG A 152 -7.32 -6.19 -12.95
C ARG A 152 -7.79 -6.30 -11.51
N PHE A 153 -8.93 -6.94 -11.29
CA PHE A 153 -9.49 -7.18 -9.96
C PHE A 153 -10.28 -8.49 -9.91
N SER A 154 -10.38 -9.05 -8.71
CA SER A 154 -11.23 -10.21 -8.41
C SER A 154 -12.52 -9.74 -7.74
N GLN A 155 -13.66 -10.38 -8.08
CA GLN A 155 -14.95 -10.10 -7.45
C GLN A 155 -15.19 -10.94 -6.18
N ASP A 156 -14.48 -12.06 -6.05
CA ASP A 156 -14.74 -13.09 -5.03
C ASP A 156 -13.76 -13.09 -3.87
N THR A 157 -12.99 -12.01 -3.70
CA THR A 157 -11.98 -11.90 -2.66
C THR A 157 -12.26 -10.74 -1.71
N ILE A 158 -11.74 -10.85 -0.48
CA ILE A 158 -11.85 -9.81 0.55
C ILE A 158 -10.48 -9.15 0.70
N PRO A 159 -10.38 -7.81 0.71
CA PRO A 159 -9.09 -7.14 0.84
C PRO A 159 -8.51 -7.29 2.24
N LEU A 160 -7.20 -7.48 2.32
CA LEU A 160 -6.45 -7.39 3.57
C LEU A 160 -6.31 -5.92 3.98
N MET A 161 -6.65 -5.64 5.22
CA MET A 161 -6.52 -4.31 5.81
C MET A 161 -5.57 -4.33 7.01
N TYR A 162 -5.10 -3.15 7.37
CA TYR A 162 -4.25 -2.94 8.54
C TYR A 162 -4.75 -1.74 9.33
N GLU A 163 -5.11 -1.97 10.58
CA GLU A 163 -5.60 -0.96 11.51
C GLU A 163 -5.06 -1.23 12.90
N ASN A 164 -4.72 -0.19 13.64
CA ASN A 164 -4.23 -0.26 15.02
C ASN A 164 -3.13 -1.32 15.24
N SER A 165 -2.18 -1.39 14.30
CA SER A 165 -1.07 -2.35 14.29
C SER A 165 -1.48 -3.83 14.17
N LYS A 166 -2.64 -4.09 13.58
CA LYS A 166 -3.16 -5.44 13.36
C LYS A 166 -3.69 -5.61 11.94
N TYR A 167 -3.53 -6.80 11.39
CA TYR A 167 -4.24 -7.20 10.19
C TYR A 167 -5.72 -7.43 10.51
N CYS A 168 -6.59 -6.99 9.60
CA CYS A 168 -8.03 -7.18 9.67
C CYS A 168 -8.61 -7.30 8.26
N ALA A 169 -9.90 -7.61 8.20
CA ALA A 169 -10.68 -7.59 6.97
C ALA A 169 -11.93 -6.74 7.21
N PRO A 170 -12.54 -6.13 6.17
CA PRO A 170 -13.78 -5.42 6.32
C PRO A 170 -14.86 -6.38 6.83
N GLN A 171 -15.56 -6.00 7.90
CA GLN A 171 -16.80 -6.66 8.29
C GLN A 171 -17.92 -6.08 7.41
N HIS A 172 -18.93 -6.91 7.13
CA HIS A 172 -20.03 -6.63 6.18
C HIS A 172 -20.52 -5.18 6.19
N ALA A 173 -20.94 -4.70 5.01
CA ALA A 173 -21.47 -3.36 4.85
C ALA A 173 -22.52 -3.01 5.92
N LEU A 174 -22.37 -1.84 6.54
CA LEU A 174 -23.40 -1.31 7.41
C LEU A 174 -24.72 -1.22 6.62
N PRO A 175 -25.88 -1.58 7.21
CA PRO A 175 -27.16 -1.41 6.54
C PRO A 175 -27.30 0.05 6.11
N THR A 176 -27.48 0.27 4.82
CA THR A 176 -27.82 1.61 4.30
C THR A 176 -29.14 2.00 4.91
N SER A 177 -29.18 3.11 5.67
CA SER A 177 -30.44 3.72 6.07
C SER A 177 -31.23 4.01 4.79
N GLN A 178 -32.34 3.30 4.59
CA GLN A 178 -33.32 3.68 3.56
C GLN A 178 -33.91 5.02 4.00
N ASN A 179 -33.58 6.08 3.30
CA ASN A 179 -34.33 7.33 3.33
C ASN A 179 -35.52 7.23 2.40
#